data_7f6d659c97913a7b848195de2453e090
#
_entry.id   7f6d659c97913a7b848195de2453e090
#
_cell.length_a   1.000
_cell.length_b   1.000
_cell.length_c   1.000
_cell.angle_alpha   90.00
_cell.angle_beta   90.00
_cell.angle_gamma   90.00
#
_symmetry.space_group_name_H-M   'P 1'
#
loop_
_entity.id
_entity.type
_entity.pdbx_description
1 polymer ?
#
loop_
_entity_poly.entity_id
_entity_poly.type
_entity_poly.pdbx_seq_one_letter_code
_entity_poly.pdbx_strand_id
1 'polypeptide(L)'
;MATPSIKVVETPLVLYTLRRADDALVLGHRLSEWCGHAPMLEEDMALANMGLDLLGQARELYSYAGKVEGSGNDEDKFAYLRDVRQYRNLLLVEQPNGDFAHTMVRQFFYAAFADLYWRAMMKSKDSTLSAIAAKSEKESAYHVRHCSEWMVRLGDGTEESHARTQTAIDDLWAFTGEMFEADNSERALVGAGIAIDAAALRPGWLRTVSDIVSEATLALPGSDWMQRGGRSGRHSEHLGHLLSELQSMQRTFPGVRW
;
A
#
# COMPACT_ATOMS: atom_id res chain seq x y z
N MET A 1 19.89 24.90 4.36
CA MET A 1 19.53 24.19 5.61
C MET A 1 18.47 23.17 5.22
N ALA A 2 18.52 21.95 5.78
CA ALA A 2 17.47 20.97 5.51
C ALA A 2 16.14 21.47 6.09
N THR A 3 15.03 21.34 5.33
CA THR A 3 13.70 21.68 5.83
C THR A 3 13.36 20.74 7.01
N PRO A 4 12.99 21.27 8.18
CA PRO A 4 12.68 20.44 9.33
C PRO A 4 11.44 19.60 9.06
N SER A 5 11.39 18.41 9.65
CA SER A 5 10.21 17.56 9.63
C SER A 5 9.05 18.21 10.39
N ILE A 6 7.82 17.97 9.90
CA ILE A 6 6.62 18.45 10.60
C ILE A 6 6.39 17.68 11.92
N LYS A 7 5.68 18.35 12.84
CA LYS A 7 5.12 17.67 14.01
C LYS A 7 3.73 17.17 13.67
N VAL A 8 3.46 15.91 14.04
CA VAL A 8 2.15 15.27 13.86
C VAL A 8 1.55 14.99 15.24
N VAL A 9 0.31 15.37 15.46
CA VAL A 9 -0.43 15.02 16.69
C VAL A 9 -1.06 13.64 16.51
N GLU A 10 -0.39 12.63 17.02
CA GLU A 10 -0.75 11.22 16.82
C GLU A 10 -1.92 10.80 17.74
N THR A 11 -3.16 11.07 17.34
CA THR A 11 -4.32 10.40 17.93
C THR A 11 -4.56 9.04 17.28
N PRO A 12 -5.29 8.10 17.90
CA PRO A 12 -5.59 6.80 17.28
C PRO A 12 -6.17 6.92 15.87
N LEU A 13 -7.11 7.84 15.64
CA LEU A 13 -7.76 8.03 14.34
C LEU A 13 -6.79 8.64 13.30
N VAL A 14 -5.97 9.61 13.71
CA VAL A 14 -4.94 10.19 12.84
C VAL A 14 -3.95 9.10 12.42
N LEU A 15 -3.40 8.33 13.36
CA LEU A 15 -2.46 7.24 13.05
C LEU A 15 -3.08 6.19 12.12
N TYR A 16 -4.32 5.78 12.41
CA TYR A 16 -5.04 4.82 11.58
C TYR A 16 -5.19 5.30 10.13
N THR A 17 -5.56 6.56 9.96
CA THR A 17 -5.75 7.18 8.65
C THR A 17 -4.40 7.33 7.91
N LEU A 18 -3.35 7.78 8.62
CA LEU A 18 -2.01 7.92 8.06
C LEU A 18 -1.43 6.57 7.60
N ARG A 19 -1.65 5.47 8.34
CA ARG A 19 -1.23 4.13 7.93
C ARG A 19 -1.74 3.75 6.55
N ARG A 20 -3.02 4.02 6.29
CA ARG A 20 -3.64 3.70 4.98
C ARG A 20 -3.21 4.67 3.89
N ALA A 21 -3.07 5.94 4.23
CA ALA A 21 -2.55 6.95 3.31
C ALA A 21 -1.11 6.65 2.88
N ASP A 22 -0.26 6.26 3.83
CA ASP A 22 1.14 5.92 3.58
C ASP A 22 1.26 4.66 2.70
N ASP A 23 0.44 3.63 2.96
CA ASP A 23 0.38 2.46 2.10
C ASP A 23 0.10 2.85 0.64
N ALA A 24 -0.92 3.66 0.44
CA ALA A 24 -1.35 4.08 -0.88
C ALA A 24 -0.32 5.00 -1.57
N LEU A 25 0.24 5.99 -0.84
CA LEU A 25 1.25 6.88 -1.39
C LEU A 25 2.49 6.12 -1.86
N VAL A 26 3.06 5.28 -0.99
CA VAL A 26 4.31 4.56 -1.27
C VAL A 26 4.11 3.58 -2.43
N LEU A 27 3.03 2.81 -2.42
CA LEU A 27 2.74 1.86 -3.50
C LEU A 27 2.44 2.58 -4.83
N GLY A 28 1.69 3.70 -4.79
CA GLY A 28 1.43 4.52 -5.96
C GLY A 28 2.70 5.05 -6.60
N HIS A 29 3.68 5.48 -5.80
CA HIS A 29 5.00 5.88 -6.30
C HIS A 29 5.77 4.71 -6.92
N ARG A 30 5.76 3.53 -6.28
CA ARG A 30 6.38 2.32 -6.85
C ARG A 30 5.81 1.95 -8.22
N LEU A 31 4.49 2.08 -8.40
CA LEU A 31 3.87 1.83 -9.70
C LEU A 31 4.22 2.92 -10.71
N SER A 32 4.33 4.17 -10.29
CA SER A 32 4.71 5.30 -11.15
C SER A 32 6.14 5.19 -11.70
N GLU A 33 7.04 4.47 -11.01
CA GLU A 33 8.40 4.19 -11.49
C GLU A 33 8.40 3.37 -12.81
N TRP A 34 7.30 2.69 -13.15
CA TRP A 34 7.15 1.93 -14.39
C TRP A 34 6.83 2.82 -15.62
N CYS A 35 6.49 4.07 -15.44
CA CYS A 35 6.13 4.98 -16.54
C CYS A 35 7.27 5.06 -17.56
N GLY A 36 7.02 4.60 -18.78
CA GLY A 36 7.99 4.50 -19.85
C GLY A 36 8.92 3.27 -19.79
N HIS A 37 8.70 2.33 -18.85
CA HIS A 37 9.58 1.16 -18.64
C HIS A 37 8.85 -0.18 -18.60
N ALA A 38 7.51 -0.16 -18.68
CA ALA A 38 6.72 -1.39 -18.68
C ALA A 38 6.96 -2.25 -19.95
N PRO A 39 6.71 -3.56 -19.89
CA PRO A 39 7.03 -4.47 -20.99
C PRO A 39 6.23 -4.22 -22.27
N MET A 40 5.10 -3.53 -22.17
CA MET A 40 4.26 -3.12 -23.30
C MET A 40 3.43 -1.87 -22.93
N LEU A 41 2.93 -1.17 -23.95
CA LEU A 41 2.21 0.09 -23.78
C LEU A 41 0.96 -0.05 -22.90
N GLU A 42 0.22 -1.14 -23.05
CA GLU A 42 -1.00 -1.40 -22.29
C GLU A 42 -0.70 -1.52 -20.79
N GLU A 43 0.41 -2.15 -20.44
CA GLU A 43 0.83 -2.29 -19.04
C GLU A 43 1.40 -0.99 -18.47
N ASP A 44 2.11 -0.21 -19.29
CA ASP A 44 2.56 1.12 -18.89
C ASP A 44 1.36 1.99 -18.49
N MET A 45 0.32 2.00 -19.31
CA MET A 45 -0.92 2.72 -19.02
C MET A 45 -1.67 2.15 -17.81
N ALA A 46 -1.73 0.81 -17.68
CA ALA A 46 -2.44 0.18 -16.57
C ALA A 46 -1.76 0.46 -15.22
N LEU A 47 -0.43 0.33 -15.15
CA LEU A 47 0.33 0.61 -13.93
C LEU A 47 0.28 2.10 -13.56
N ALA A 48 0.36 3.00 -14.55
CA ALA A 48 0.21 4.44 -14.33
C ALA A 48 -1.19 4.78 -13.76
N ASN A 49 -2.25 4.19 -14.30
CA ASN A 49 -3.63 4.39 -13.81
C ASN A 49 -3.81 3.83 -12.39
N MET A 50 -3.31 2.63 -12.09
CA MET A 50 -3.32 2.09 -10.72
C MET A 50 -2.52 2.99 -9.76
N GLY A 51 -1.39 3.54 -10.20
CA GLY A 51 -0.64 4.54 -9.44
C GLY A 51 -1.47 5.78 -9.13
N LEU A 52 -2.20 6.33 -10.12
CA LEU A 52 -3.08 7.48 -9.94
C LEU A 52 -4.25 7.19 -8.99
N ASP A 53 -4.85 6.00 -9.05
CA ASP A 53 -5.90 5.57 -8.11
C ASP A 53 -5.37 5.58 -6.67
N LEU A 54 -4.20 4.99 -6.44
CA LEU A 54 -3.55 4.95 -5.13
C LEU A 54 -3.17 6.34 -4.62
N LEU A 55 -2.63 7.22 -5.48
CA LEU A 55 -2.34 8.61 -5.13
C LEU A 55 -3.62 9.39 -4.78
N GLY A 56 -4.72 9.11 -5.48
CA GLY A 56 -6.05 9.65 -5.16
C GLY A 56 -6.53 9.21 -3.77
N GLN A 57 -6.40 7.93 -3.45
CA GLN A 57 -6.71 7.38 -2.12
C GLN A 57 -5.84 8.03 -1.03
N ALA A 58 -4.53 8.13 -1.26
CA ALA A 58 -3.60 8.78 -0.34
C ALA A 58 -4.00 10.22 -0.05
N ARG A 59 -4.32 11.00 -1.08
CA ARG A 59 -4.73 12.40 -0.97
C ARG A 59 -5.99 12.56 -0.12
N GLU A 60 -7.03 11.76 -0.38
CA GLU A 60 -8.28 11.84 0.39
C GLU A 60 -8.05 11.48 1.87
N LEU A 61 -7.25 10.45 2.14
CA LEU A 61 -6.90 10.03 3.49
C LEU A 61 -6.04 11.07 4.23
N TYR A 62 -5.02 11.65 3.57
CA TYR A 62 -4.20 12.70 4.18
C TYR A 62 -5.02 13.97 4.46
N SER A 63 -5.89 14.37 3.52
CA SER A 63 -6.79 15.51 3.73
C SER A 63 -7.71 15.27 4.93
N TYR A 64 -8.20 14.04 5.09
CA TYR A 64 -9.00 13.67 6.26
C TYR A 64 -8.16 13.65 7.55
N ALA A 65 -6.95 13.08 7.51
CA ALA A 65 -6.04 13.09 8.65
C ALA A 65 -5.75 14.52 9.13
N GLY A 66 -5.50 15.45 8.21
CA GLY A 66 -5.27 16.87 8.54
C GLY A 66 -6.46 17.56 9.20
N LYS A 67 -7.68 17.24 8.74
CA LYS A 67 -8.92 17.74 9.37
C LYS A 67 -9.08 17.21 10.80
N VAL A 68 -8.81 15.94 11.02
CA VAL A 68 -8.92 15.29 12.34
C VAL A 68 -7.82 15.75 13.29
N GLU A 69 -6.60 15.92 12.78
CA GLU A 69 -5.44 16.37 13.55
C GLU A 69 -5.59 17.82 14.04
N GLY A 70 -6.07 18.70 13.15
CA GLY A 70 -6.41 20.08 13.48
C GLY A 70 -5.23 21.04 13.73
N SER A 71 -3.98 20.63 13.47
CA SER A 71 -2.78 21.45 13.64
C SER A 71 -2.41 22.29 12.40
N GLY A 72 -3.18 22.17 11.30
CA GLY A 72 -2.94 22.86 10.04
C GLY A 72 -1.98 22.12 9.10
N ASN A 73 -1.75 20.85 9.33
CA ASN A 73 -1.12 19.96 8.36
C ASN A 73 -2.14 19.58 7.27
N ASP A 74 -1.70 19.63 6.02
CA ASP A 74 -2.45 19.25 4.83
C ASP A 74 -1.83 18.01 4.18
N GLU A 75 -2.41 17.55 3.08
CA GLU A 75 -1.95 16.37 2.34
C GLU A 75 -0.49 16.50 1.89
N ASP A 76 -0.08 17.69 1.43
CA ASP A 76 1.28 17.93 0.94
C ASP A 76 2.31 17.87 2.07
N LYS A 77 1.98 18.45 3.23
CA LYS A 77 2.86 18.36 4.40
C LYS A 77 3.03 16.94 4.87
N PHE A 78 1.95 16.13 4.90
CA PHE A 78 2.07 14.72 5.26
C PHE A 78 2.89 13.93 4.24
N ALA A 79 2.76 14.20 2.94
CA ALA A 79 3.52 13.50 1.91
C ALA A 79 4.99 13.94 1.84
N TYR A 80 5.28 15.24 1.93
CA TYR A 80 6.59 15.75 1.57
C TYR A 80 7.47 16.17 2.75
N LEU A 81 6.91 16.39 3.94
CA LEU A 81 7.64 16.97 5.06
C LEU A 81 7.77 16.06 6.28
N ARG A 82 7.39 14.80 6.19
CA ARG A 82 7.66 13.79 7.23
C ARG A 82 8.96 13.07 6.93
N ASP A 83 9.68 12.70 7.99
CA ASP A 83 10.87 11.86 7.90
C ASP A 83 10.49 10.38 7.79
N VAL A 84 11.41 9.53 7.32
CA VAL A 84 11.21 8.07 7.17
C VAL A 84 10.55 7.45 8.40
N ARG A 85 11.02 7.78 9.60
CA ARG A 85 10.50 7.22 10.86
C ARG A 85 9.09 7.69 11.24
N GLN A 86 8.55 8.67 10.54
CA GLN A 86 7.17 9.16 10.74
C GLN A 86 6.17 8.51 9.79
N TYR A 87 6.66 7.80 8.78
CA TYR A 87 5.80 6.97 7.92
C TYR A 87 5.34 5.72 8.66
N ARG A 88 4.18 5.21 8.26
CA ARG A 88 3.50 4.08 8.91
C ARG A 88 2.99 3.06 7.88
N ASN A 89 3.58 3.06 6.67
CA ASN A 89 3.24 2.10 5.63
C ASN A 89 3.68 0.67 5.99
N LEU A 90 3.05 -0.30 5.35
CA LEU A 90 3.48 -1.69 5.34
C LEU A 90 4.86 -1.85 4.72
N LEU A 91 5.67 -2.75 5.24
CA LEU A 91 6.95 -3.10 4.62
C LEU A 91 6.80 -3.68 3.21
N LEU A 92 5.67 -4.34 2.91
CA LEU A 92 5.38 -4.88 1.59
C LEU A 92 5.40 -3.80 0.50
N VAL A 93 4.74 -2.65 0.75
CA VAL A 93 4.55 -1.62 -0.28
C VAL A 93 5.81 -0.82 -0.59
N GLU A 94 6.82 -0.84 0.29
CA GLU A 94 8.08 -0.13 0.08
C GLU A 94 9.14 -0.98 -0.64
N GLN A 95 8.89 -2.29 -0.81
CA GLN A 95 9.83 -3.16 -1.52
C GLN A 95 10.07 -2.65 -2.95
N PRO A 96 11.30 -2.78 -3.48
CA PRO A 96 11.62 -2.34 -4.83
C PRO A 96 10.77 -3.06 -5.87
N ASN A 97 10.65 -2.46 -7.06
CA ASN A 97 9.89 -3.06 -8.16
C ASN A 97 10.48 -4.40 -8.64
N GLY A 98 11.81 -4.56 -8.53
CA GLY A 98 12.45 -5.71 -9.11
C GLY A 98 12.19 -5.79 -10.63
N ASP A 99 11.77 -6.97 -11.08
CA ASP A 99 11.23 -7.16 -12.42
C ASP A 99 9.69 -7.04 -12.44
N PHE A 100 9.10 -7.24 -13.61
CA PHE A 100 7.65 -7.16 -13.77
C PHE A 100 6.90 -8.21 -12.93
N ALA A 101 7.47 -9.41 -12.76
CA ALA A 101 6.88 -10.46 -11.92
C ALA A 101 6.85 -10.04 -10.44
N HIS A 102 7.95 -9.48 -9.90
CA HIS A 102 7.99 -8.93 -8.54
C HIS A 102 6.92 -7.85 -8.33
N THR A 103 6.80 -6.93 -9.29
CA THR A 103 5.78 -5.88 -9.21
C THR A 103 4.37 -6.45 -9.20
N MET A 104 4.08 -7.43 -10.08
CA MET A 104 2.75 -8.04 -10.14
C MET A 104 2.42 -8.82 -8.87
N VAL A 105 3.36 -9.58 -8.31
CA VAL A 105 3.17 -10.32 -7.05
C VAL A 105 2.93 -9.35 -5.88
N ARG A 106 3.77 -8.30 -5.74
CA ARG A 106 3.58 -7.30 -4.69
C ARG A 106 2.21 -6.63 -4.79
N GLN A 107 1.84 -6.21 -5.99
CA GLN A 107 0.57 -5.54 -6.24
C GLN A 107 -0.61 -6.48 -6.01
N PHE A 108 -0.51 -7.74 -6.42
CA PHE A 108 -1.54 -8.75 -6.19
C PHE A 108 -1.79 -8.99 -4.69
N PHE A 109 -0.74 -9.19 -3.91
CA PHE A 109 -0.87 -9.40 -2.46
C PHE A 109 -1.54 -8.22 -1.78
N TYR A 110 -1.13 -6.99 -2.13
CA TYR A 110 -1.73 -5.79 -1.57
C TYR A 110 -3.15 -5.56 -2.06
N ALA A 111 -3.42 -5.70 -3.36
CA ALA A 111 -4.75 -5.48 -3.94
C ALA A 111 -5.80 -6.46 -3.39
N ALA A 112 -5.44 -7.74 -3.24
CA ALA A 112 -6.32 -8.74 -2.63
C ALA A 112 -6.69 -8.39 -1.18
N PHE A 113 -5.77 -7.79 -0.43
CA PHE A 113 -6.04 -7.25 0.90
C PHE A 113 -6.91 -5.99 0.82
N ALA A 114 -6.55 -5.03 -0.04
CA ALA A 114 -7.22 -3.75 -0.15
C ALA A 114 -8.69 -3.89 -0.58
N ASP A 115 -9.01 -4.81 -1.48
CA ASP A 115 -10.39 -5.10 -1.89
C ASP A 115 -11.25 -5.54 -0.70
N LEU A 116 -10.78 -6.52 0.07
CA LEU A 116 -11.48 -6.97 1.27
C LEU A 116 -11.57 -5.88 2.34
N TYR A 117 -10.49 -5.12 2.52
CA TYR A 117 -10.41 -4.04 3.47
C TYR A 117 -11.42 -2.94 3.17
N TRP A 118 -11.45 -2.43 1.94
CA TRP A 118 -12.35 -1.35 1.57
C TRP A 118 -13.81 -1.78 1.57
N ARG A 119 -14.13 -3.01 1.16
CA ARG A 119 -15.49 -3.59 1.30
C ARG A 119 -15.95 -3.60 2.75
N ALA A 120 -15.10 -4.01 3.67
CA ALA A 120 -15.43 -3.99 5.09
C ALA A 120 -15.57 -2.54 5.62
N MET A 121 -14.68 -1.65 5.17
CA MET A 121 -14.58 -0.26 5.62
C MET A 121 -15.77 0.60 5.19
N MET A 122 -16.52 0.23 4.14
CA MET A 122 -17.79 0.87 3.79
C MET A 122 -18.83 0.82 4.91
N LYS A 123 -18.66 -0.06 5.90
CA LYS A 123 -19.54 -0.19 7.07
C LYS A 123 -19.05 0.61 8.27
N SER A 124 -18.00 1.41 8.13
CA SER A 124 -17.49 2.25 9.20
C SER A 124 -18.57 3.22 9.70
N LYS A 125 -18.58 3.46 11.02
CA LYS A 125 -19.40 4.53 11.62
C LYS A 125 -18.82 5.92 11.33
N ASP A 126 -17.58 6.00 10.90
CA ASP A 126 -16.99 7.23 10.39
C ASP A 126 -17.43 7.44 8.93
N SER A 127 -18.27 8.43 8.71
CA SER A 127 -18.88 8.69 7.40
C SER A 127 -17.85 9.09 6.34
N THR A 128 -16.76 9.73 6.71
CA THR A 128 -15.69 10.12 5.78
C THR A 128 -14.90 8.90 5.33
N LEU A 129 -14.49 8.05 6.28
CA LEU A 129 -13.79 6.80 5.96
C LEU A 129 -14.69 5.85 5.14
N SER A 130 -15.98 5.77 5.47
CA SER A 130 -16.95 4.99 4.70
C SER A 130 -17.10 5.49 3.25
N ALA A 131 -17.12 6.82 3.04
CA ALA A 131 -17.19 7.41 1.71
C ALA A 131 -15.93 7.17 0.88
N ILE A 132 -14.75 7.34 1.49
CA ILE A 132 -13.45 6.99 0.86
C ILE A 132 -13.45 5.51 0.46
N ALA A 133 -13.89 4.63 1.37
CA ALA A 133 -13.94 3.20 1.11
C ALA A 133 -14.84 2.82 -0.08
N ALA A 134 -15.98 3.47 -0.23
CA ALA A 134 -16.92 3.21 -1.32
C ALA A 134 -16.37 3.54 -2.72
N LYS A 135 -15.42 4.48 -2.80
CA LYS A 135 -14.68 4.78 -4.03
C LYS A 135 -13.53 3.78 -4.21
N SER A 136 -12.69 3.63 -3.20
CA SER A 136 -11.48 2.81 -3.23
C SER A 136 -11.76 1.31 -3.46
N GLU A 137 -12.94 0.81 -3.06
CA GLU A 137 -13.36 -0.57 -3.33
C GLU A 137 -13.43 -0.87 -4.81
N LYS A 138 -14.01 0.03 -5.62
CA LYS A 138 -14.12 -0.16 -7.07
C LYS A 138 -12.76 -0.19 -7.76
N GLU A 139 -11.85 0.69 -7.33
CA GLU A 139 -10.47 0.76 -7.81
C GLU A 139 -9.73 -0.53 -7.44
N SER A 140 -9.81 -0.96 -6.18
CA SER A 140 -9.15 -2.17 -5.68
C SER A 140 -9.67 -3.45 -6.35
N ALA A 141 -10.97 -3.54 -6.64
CA ALA A 141 -11.54 -4.66 -7.38
C ALA A 141 -10.96 -4.79 -8.79
N TYR A 142 -10.69 -3.66 -9.47
CA TYR A 142 -9.98 -3.65 -10.75
C TYR A 142 -8.52 -4.11 -10.58
N HIS A 143 -7.81 -3.59 -9.56
CA HIS A 143 -6.42 -3.96 -9.29
C HIS A 143 -6.26 -5.46 -9.05
N VAL A 144 -7.16 -6.07 -8.24
CA VAL A 144 -7.16 -7.53 -7.99
C VAL A 144 -7.32 -8.29 -9.30
N ARG A 145 -8.32 -7.95 -10.11
CA ARG A 145 -8.59 -8.63 -11.36
C ARG A 145 -7.38 -8.57 -12.29
N HIS A 146 -6.85 -7.37 -12.51
CA HIS A 146 -5.71 -7.15 -13.40
C HIS A 146 -4.48 -7.95 -12.95
N CYS A 147 -4.13 -7.86 -11.66
CA CYS A 147 -2.96 -8.58 -11.15
C CYS A 147 -3.16 -10.09 -11.12
N SER A 148 -4.37 -10.59 -10.81
CA SER A 148 -4.68 -12.02 -10.88
C SER A 148 -4.49 -12.59 -12.28
N GLU A 149 -4.95 -11.89 -13.31
CA GLU A 149 -4.75 -12.29 -14.70
C GLU A 149 -3.26 -12.38 -15.06
N TRP A 150 -2.45 -11.42 -14.57
CA TRP A 150 -1.00 -11.46 -14.77
C TRP A 150 -0.32 -12.56 -13.97
N MET A 151 -0.74 -12.82 -12.74
CA MET A 151 -0.22 -13.95 -11.96
C MET A 151 -0.37 -15.27 -12.71
N VAL A 152 -1.56 -15.53 -13.28
CA VAL A 152 -1.82 -16.74 -14.06
C VAL A 152 -0.98 -16.75 -15.35
N ARG A 153 -0.96 -15.65 -16.11
CA ARG A 153 -0.19 -15.57 -17.37
C ARG A 153 1.32 -15.78 -17.17
N LEU A 154 1.88 -15.25 -16.09
CA LEU A 154 3.30 -15.38 -15.79
C LEU A 154 3.64 -16.75 -15.22
N GLY A 155 2.79 -17.29 -14.35
CA GLY A 155 3.01 -18.58 -13.71
C GLY A 155 2.81 -19.78 -14.64
N ASP A 156 1.79 -19.75 -15.50
CA ASP A 156 1.51 -20.80 -16.50
C ASP A 156 2.09 -20.45 -17.90
N GLY A 157 3.06 -19.56 -17.95
CA GLY A 157 3.68 -19.10 -19.20
C GLY A 157 4.90 -19.90 -19.59
N THR A 158 6.07 -19.25 -19.63
CA THR A 158 7.36 -19.89 -19.90
C THR A 158 8.05 -20.36 -18.62
N GLU A 159 9.02 -21.28 -18.71
CA GLU A 159 9.85 -21.67 -17.56
C GLU A 159 10.50 -20.45 -16.90
N GLU A 160 10.94 -19.48 -17.68
CA GLU A 160 11.55 -18.24 -17.18
C GLU A 160 10.55 -17.39 -16.39
N SER A 161 9.35 -17.12 -16.95
CA SER A 161 8.33 -16.32 -16.27
C SER A 161 7.82 -17.01 -15.02
N HIS A 162 7.63 -18.34 -15.06
CA HIS A 162 7.27 -19.16 -13.90
C HIS A 162 8.31 -19.03 -12.79
N ALA A 163 9.59 -19.26 -13.10
CA ALA A 163 10.67 -19.20 -12.11
C ALA A 163 10.79 -17.80 -11.47
N ARG A 164 10.68 -16.72 -12.27
CA ARG A 164 10.71 -15.35 -11.76
C ARG A 164 9.51 -15.05 -10.85
N THR A 165 8.32 -15.51 -11.22
CA THR A 165 7.11 -15.28 -10.42
C THR A 165 7.16 -16.07 -9.12
N GLN A 166 7.64 -17.33 -9.14
CA GLN A 166 7.85 -18.11 -7.93
C GLN A 166 8.86 -17.43 -6.99
N THR A 167 10.00 -16.98 -7.54
CA THR A 167 10.99 -16.23 -6.75
C THR A 167 10.39 -14.99 -6.11
N ALA A 168 9.58 -14.24 -6.86
CA ALA A 168 8.89 -13.05 -6.33
C ALA A 168 7.91 -13.38 -5.19
N ILE A 169 7.19 -14.50 -5.29
CA ILE A 169 6.33 -14.99 -4.20
C ILE A 169 7.17 -15.31 -2.97
N ASP A 170 8.26 -16.06 -3.12
CA ASP A 170 9.13 -16.48 -2.03
C ASP A 170 9.76 -15.27 -1.31
N ASP A 171 10.21 -14.27 -2.07
CA ASP A 171 10.84 -13.05 -1.54
C ASP A 171 9.84 -12.14 -0.81
N LEU A 172 8.61 -12.01 -1.33
CA LEU A 172 7.63 -11.06 -0.83
C LEU A 172 6.70 -11.63 0.24
N TRP A 173 6.60 -12.95 0.36
CA TRP A 173 5.68 -13.61 1.29
C TRP A 173 5.85 -13.16 2.73
N ALA A 174 7.09 -13.03 3.18
CA ALA A 174 7.42 -12.63 4.54
C ALA A 174 6.88 -11.23 4.93
N PHE A 175 6.57 -10.38 3.97
CA PHE A 175 6.04 -9.03 4.20
C PHE A 175 4.51 -8.95 4.26
N THR A 176 3.81 -10.06 4.05
CA THR A 176 2.33 -10.07 4.00
C THR A 176 1.67 -10.07 5.38
N GLY A 177 2.35 -10.54 6.41
CA GLY A 177 1.76 -10.74 7.74
C GLY A 177 1.31 -9.44 8.41
N GLU A 178 2.07 -8.36 8.25
CA GLU A 178 1.79 -7.06 8.87
C GLU A 178 0.46 -6.43 8.41
N MET A 179 -0.08 -6.83 7.25
CA MET A 179 -1.39 -6.40 6.77
C MET A 179 -2.53 -6.74 7.75
N PHE A 180 -2.39 -7.81 8.51
CA PHE A 180 -3.41 -8.37 9.39
C PHE A 180 -3.18 -8.08 10.88
N GLU A 181 -2.17 -7.27 11.19
CA GLU A 181 -1.84 -6.92 12.57
C GLU A 181 -2.49 -5.60 12.98
N ALA A 182 -2.97 -5.55 14.22
CA ALA A 182 -3.52 -4.35 14.82
C ALA A 182 -2.87 -4.11 16.20
N ASP A 183 -2.49 -2.87 16.48
CA ASP A 183 -2.07 -2.44 17.81
C ASP A 183 -3.26 -2.09 18.72
N ASN A 184 -2.97 -1.66 19.95
CA ASN A 184 -4.00 -1.32 20.92
C ASN A 184 -4.85 -0.11 20.46
N SER A 185 -4.25 0.85 19.77
CA SER A 185 -4.97 2.04 19.28
C SER A 185 -5.94 1.69 18.16
N GLU A 186 -5.53 0.83 17.25
CA GLU A 186 -6.39 0.33 16.17
C GLU A 186 -7.51 -0.56 16.72
N ARG A 187 -7.21 -1.45 17.69
CA ARG A 187 -8.24 -2.26 18.37
C ARG A 187 -9.31 -1.43 19.06
N ALA A 188 -8.94 -0.30 19.65
CA ALA A 188 -9.91 0.63 20.25
C ALA A 188 -10.87 1.23 19.21
N LEU A 189 -10.36 1.58 18.02
CA LEU A 189 -11.18 2.06 16.92
C LEU A 189 -12.08 0.97 16.33
N VAL A 190 -11.62 -0.28 16.29
CA VAL A 190 -12.45 -1.45 15.91
C VAL A 190 -13.61 -1.60 16.89
N GLY A 191 -13.35 -1.53 18.21
CA GLY A 191 -14.38 -1.58 19.25
C GLY A 191 -15.40 -0.44 19.13
N ALA A 192 -14.99 0.73 18.67
CA ALA A 192 -15.86 1.88 18.40
C ALA A 192 -16.67 1.74 17.09
N GLY A 193 -16.34 0.78 16.24
CA GLY A 193 -16.93 0.58 14.92
C GLY A 193 -16.45 1.58 13.86
N ILE A 194 -15.31 2.24 14.10
CA ILE A 194 -14.66 3.18 13.17
C ILE A 194 -13.70 2.43 12.24
N ALA A 195 -12.81 1.60 12.80
CA ALA A 195 -11.91 0.74 12.05
C ALA A 195 -12.49 -0.66 11.86
N ILE A 196 -11.88 -1.44 10.98
CA ILE A 196 -12.22 -2.85 10.78
C ILE A 196 -11.17 -3.76 11.43
N ASP A 197 -11.57 -4.96 11.81
CA ASP A 197 -10.64 -5.99 12.25
C ASP A 197 -9.91 -6.59 11.04
N ALA A 198 -8.69 -6.13 10.78
CA ALA A 198 -7.90 -6.62 9.66
C ALA A 198 -7.55 -8.12 9.79
N ALA A 199 -7.41 -8.64 11.02
CA ALA A 199 -7.13 -10.06 11.24
C ALA A 199 -8.26 -10.95 10.71
N ALA A 200 -9.52 -10.49 10.81
CA ALA A 200 -10.68 -11.19 10.28
C ALA A 200 -10.68 -11.31 8.75
N LEU A 201 -9.91 -10.51 8.04
CA LEU A 201 -9.80 -10.55 6.57
C LEU A 201 -8.83 -11.66 6.09
N ARG A 202 -7.89 -12.08 6.95
CA ARG A 202 -6.83 -13.02 6.57
C ARG A 202 -7.34 -14.32 5.92
N PRO A 203 -8.39 -15.00 6.44
CA PRO A 203 -8.89 -16.21 5.79
C PRO A 203 -9.45 -15.99 4.39
N GLY A 204 -10.11 -14.84 4.15
CA GLY A 204 -10.60 -14.44 2.83
C GLY A 204 -9.47 -14.14 1.86
N TRP A 205 -8.51 -13.36 2.30
CA TRP A 205 -7.29 -13.04 1.55
C TRP A 205 -6.52 -14.30 1.17
N LEU A 206 -6.30 -15.21 2.13
CA LEU A 206 -5.54 -16.43 1.88
C LEU A 206 -6.25 -17.34 0.86
N ARG A 207 -7.58 -17.41 0.89
CA ARG A 207 -8.33 -18.14 -0.16
C ARG A 207 -8.08 -17.54 -1.53
N THR A 208 -8.29 -16.25 -1.72
CA THR A 208 -8.05 -15.57 -3.01
C THR A 208 -6.62 -15.79 -3.50
N VAL A 209 -5.64 -15.62 -2.62
CA VAL A 209 -4.22 -15.78 -2.97
C VAL A 209 -3.91 -17.23 -3.32
N SER A 210 -4.38 -18.20 -2.51
CA SER A 210 -4.14 -19.62 -2.78
C SER A 210 -4.80 -20.09 -4.08
N ASP A 211 -6.00 -19.64 -4.36
CA ASP A 211 -6.73 -20.01 -5.58
C ASP A 211 -5.96 -19.54 -6.83
N ILE A 212 -5.55 -18.27 -6.86
CA ILE A 212 -4.81 -17.69 -8.01
C ILE A 212 -3.41 -18.28 -8.14
N VAL A 213 -2.67 -18.48 -7.04
CA VAL A 213 -1.34 -19.09 -7.06
C VAL A 213 -1.42 -20.54 -7.55
N SER A 214 -2.45 -21.29 -7.15
CA SER A 214 -2.69 -22.64 -7.66
C SER A 214 -3.07 -22.66 -9.14
N GLU A 215 -3.93 -21.75 -9.59
CA GLU A 215 -4.29 -21.60 -11.01
C GLU A 215 -3.06 -21.25 -11.85
N ALA A 216 -2.17 -20.41 -11.30
CA ALA A 216 -0.89 -20.03 -11.91
C ALA A 216 0.18 -21.14 -11.86
N THR A 217 -0.13 -22.34 -11.39
CA THR A 217 0.81 -23.46 -11.22
C THR A 217 2.00 -23.18 -10.28
N LEU A 218 1.84 -22.19 -9.40
CA LEU A 218 2.84 -21.73 -8.44
C LEU A 218 2.55 -22.29 -7.04
N ALA A 219 3.46 -22.06 -6.10
CA ALA A 219 3.34 -22.52 -4.73
C ALA A 219 3.52 -21.40 -3.71
N LEU A 220 2.74 -21.43 -2.62
CA LEU A 220 2.97 -20.54 -1.48
C LEU A 220 4.05 -21.10 -0.56
N PRO A 221 4.92 -20.23 0.01
CA PRO A 221 5.91 -20.66 0.99
C PRO A 221 5.27 -21.27 2.24
N GLY A 222 5.87 -22.32 2.77
CA GLY A 222 5.44 -22.96 4.01
C GLY A 222 5.92 -22.26 5.29
N SER A 223 6.53 -21.07 5.19
CA SER A 223 7.07 -20.34 6.33
C SER A 223 6.01 -19.48 7.00
N ASP A 224 5.90 -19.60 8.33
CA ASP A 224 5.07 -18.74 9.19
C ASP A 224 5.81 -17.47 9.66
N TRP A 225 7.09 -17.34 9.33
CA TRP A 225 7.87 -16.17 9.74
C TRP A 225 7.50 -14.95 8.92
N MET A 226 7.20 -13.83 9.61
CA MET A 226 6.76 -12.58 9.00
C MET A 226 7.58 -11.39 9.47
N GLN A 227 7.97 -10.54 8.52
CA GLN A 227 8.60 -9.25 8.77
C GLN A 227 7.62 -8.26 9.38
N ARG A 228 8.13 -7.42 10.31
CA ARG A 228 7.35 -6.43 11.02
C ARG A 228 8.16 -5.17 11.25
N GLY A 229 7.49 -4.03 11.25
CA GLY A 229 8.17 -2.79 11.63
C GLY A 229 7.57 -1.54 10.99
N GLY A 230 7.02 -1.62 9.79
CA GLY A 230 6.49 -0.48 9.05
C GLY A 230 5.46 0.32 9.85
N ARG A 231 4.50 -0.37 10.47
CA ARG A 231 3.47 0.27 11.32
C ARG A 231 4.03 0.99 12.55
N SER A 232 5.26 0.72 12.93
CA SER A 232 5.97 1.38 14.04
C SER A 232 7.10 2.32 13.60
N GLY A 233 7.19 2.65 12.30
CA GLY A 233 8.20 3.55 11.74
C GLY A 233 9.59 2.93 11.60
N ARG A 234 9.69 1.59 11.57
CA ARG A 234 10.91 0.85 11.27
C ARG A 234 10.80 0.29 9.85
N HIS A 235 11.49 0.93 8.95
CA HIS A 235 11.42 0.67 7.52
C HIS A 235 12.71 0.06 6.99
N SER A 236 12.65 -0.50 5.79
CA SER A 236 13.81 -0.87 5.02
C SER A 236 14.50 0.40 4.46
N GLU A 237 15.73 0.25 3.95
CA GLU A 237 16.44 1.33 3.27
C GLU A 237 15.69 1.84 2.03
N HIS A 238 14.87 0.98 1.42
CA HIS A 238 14.13 1.29 0.20
C HIS A 238 13.15 2.45 0.37
N LEU A 239 12.49 2.58 1.53
CA LEU A 239 11.66 3.75 1.80
C LEU A 239 12.48 5.04 1.85
N GLY A 240 13.68 4.99 2.45
CA GLY A 240 14.57 6.14 2.51
C GLY A 240 14.97 6.65 1.12
N HIS A 241 15.29 5.75 0.20
CA HIS A 241 15.59 6.08 -1.19
C HIS A 241 14.39 6.70 -1.90
N LEU A 242 13.21 6.06 -1.83
CA LEU A 242 11.98 6.57 -2.42
C LEU A 242 11.64 7.98 -1.91
N LEU A 243 11.69 8.21 -0.60
CA LEU A 243 11.37 9.52 -0.02
C LEU A 243 12.40 10.59 -0.38
N SER A 244 13.67 10.22 -0.56
CA SER A 244 14.71 11.15 -0.99
C SER A 244 14.41 11.72 -2.38
N GLU A 245 13.86 10.93 -3.29
CA GLU A 245 13.42 11.37 -4.60
C GLU A 245 12.11 12.16 -4.52
N LEU A 246 11.08 11.55 -3.92
CA LEU A 246 9.75 12.14 -3.77
C LEU A 246 9.78 13.53 -3.14
N GLN A 247 10.55 13.72 -2.08
CA GLN A 247 10.55 14.95 -1.27
C GLN A 247 11.59 15.97 -1.70
N SER A 248 12.45 15.64 -2.68
CA SER A 248 13.62 16.45 -3.03
C SER A 248 13.28 17.89 -3.39
N MET A 249 12.27 18.11 -4.22
CA MET A 249 11.88 19.44 -4.71
C MET A 249 11.29 20.29 -3.57
N GLN A 250 10.34 19.75 -2.82
CA GLN A 250 9.67 20.47 -1.73
C GLN A 250 10.64 20.80 -0.57
N ARG A 251 11.59 19.93 -0.31
CA ARG A 251 12.62 20.17 0.72
C ARG A 251 13.71 21.13 0.27
N THR A 252 14.04 21.14 -1.02
CA THR A 252 15.05 22.05 -1.58
C THR A 252 14.49 23.47 -1.77
N PHE A 253 13.23 23.60 -2.14
CA PHE A 253 12.56 24.86 -2.45
C PHE A 253 11.30 25.06 -1.57
N PRO A 254 11.47 25.26 -0.25
CA PRO A 254 10.33 25.35 0.65
C PRO A 254 9.47 26.61 0.34
N GLY A 255 8.15 26.39 0.28
CA GLY A 255 7.18 27.48 0.05
C GLY A 255 6.98 27.89 -1.40
N VAL A 256 7.67 27.29 -2.35
CA VAL A 256 7.39 27.50 -3.78
C VAL A 256 6.09 26.78 -4.14
N ARG A 257 5.27 27.45 -4.96
CA ARG A 257 4.06 26.87 -5.56
C ARG A 257 4.40 26.46 -7.00
N TRP A 258 4.07 25.24 -7.33
CA TRP A 258 4.29 24.64 -8.65
C TRP A 258 3.04 24.68 -9.50
#